data_dbbf10aa43220ba9c01afbd7a782ad73
#
_entry.id   dbbf10aa43220ba9c01afbd7a782ad73
#
_cell.length_a   1.000
_cell.length_b   1.000
_cell.length_c   1.000
_cell.angle_alpha   90.00
_cell.angle_beta   90.00
_cell.angle_gamma   90.00
#
_symmetry.space_group_name_H-M   'P 1'
#
loop_
_entity.id
_entity.type
_entity.pdbx_description
1 polymer ?
#
loop_
_entity_poly.entity_id
_entity_poly.type
_entity_poly.pdbx_seq_one_letter_code
_entity_poly.pdbx_strand_id
1 'polypeptide(L)'
;MSTKGYTVGTYIIKSEKKISDLPICPTCKKCKDKSICQNRKNKKEMSKCELCKKCNNAEKCDKFYINEQHKATLTVGKNIETGEIIRKSFTAKTQEEALDKMYQYKLQMKKAGNAFELKRTEKTIATLALEIENSKYRIGKTKANAYNTNLATLNRIKQNKFAHIPIEKVTQKQIEDFLQKEREKSNSTIKKDYRILKRIYDYASHKMYIMNNFFEGLEPIEIPKSLKEDKDVVALTITEQKKLEDYLYQCNSRYKNIILLCLYTGLRIGEVLALNYNEDIDLDNKMLKITKTLTKDKNKKTIIGPTKTRNGRRNIEINELTEDIIKDSLKHKIENKNQVLFCQENKKLYVDNTINSAFKRICKKAGITQPVNTHMLRHTFATRCIEAGVDLAVLQKLMGHASITTTINTYGDIFNYYKQKETQKVIDYLKRERA
;
A
#
# COMPACT_ATOMS: atom_id res chain seq x y z
N MET A 1 -5.62 23.31 -12.17
CA MET A 1 -4.17 23.35 -12.45
C MET A 1 -3.45 22.49 -11.42
N SER A 2 -2.90 21.37 -11.87
CA SER A 2 -2.25 20.36 -11.01
C SER A 2 -0.86 20.85 -10.63
N THR A 3 -0.65 21.23 -9.38
CA THR A 3 0.68 21.41 -8.80
C THR A 3 1.32 20.04 -8.60
N LYS A 4 2.03 19.55 -9.62
CA LYS A 4 2.90 18.39 -9.48
C LYS A 4 3.96 18.71 -8.44
N GLY A 5 3.98 17.95 -7.36
CA GLY A 5 4.98 18.03 -6.29
C GLY A 5 6.39 17.85 -6.87
N TYR A 6 7.29 18.66 -6.39
CA TYR A 6 8.70 18.60 -6.78
C TYR A 6 9.34 17.40 -6.14
N THR A 7 9.49 16.35 -6.90
CA THR A 7 10.44 15.27 -6.61
C THR A 7 11.80 15.70 -7.15
N VAL A 8 12.88 15.44 -6.42
CA VAL A 8 14.21 15.28 -7.00
C VAL A 8 14.10 14.02 -7.88
N GLY A 9 13.53 14.20 -9.06
CA GLY A 9 13.29 13.13 -10.00
C GLY A 9 14.32 13.23 -11.09
N THR A 10 15.04 12.16 -11.31
CA THR A 10 15.68 11.95 -12.59
C THR A 10 14.58 11.63 -13.58
N TYR A 11 14.56 12.33 -14.68
CA TYR A 11 13.70 11.99 -15.81
C TYR A 11 14.53 11.87 -17.09
N ILE A 12 14.09 11.01 -17.96
CA ILE A 12 14.73 10.79 -19.25
C ILE A 12 14.26 11.92 -20.17
N ILE A 13 15.21 12.70 -20.69
CA ILE A 13 14.96 13.61 -21.78
C ILE A 13 15.35 12.90 -23.07
N LYS A 14 14.37 12.69 -23.91
CA LYS A 14 14.60 12.33 -25.31
C LYS A 14 14.72 13.62 -26.09
N SER A 15 15.94 14.03 -26.44
CA SER A 15 16.15 15.13 -27.35
C SER A 15 16.38 14.57 -28.76
N GLU A 16 15.50 14.89 -29.68
CA GLU A 16 15.79 14.71 -31.09
C GLU A 16 16.86 15.72 -31.50
N LYS A 17 18.06 15.25 -31.88
CA LYS A 17 19.01 16.12 -32.54
C LYS A 17 18.47 16.50 -33.92
N LYS A 18 18.52 17.79 -34.27
CA LYS A 18 18.22 18.23 -35.63
C LYS A 18 19.13 17.46 -36.60
N ILE A 19 18.56 17.01 -37.71
CA ILE A 19 19.28 16.23 -38.73
C ILE A 19 20.54 16.99 -39.26
N SER A 20 20.51 18.33 -39.22
CA SER A 20 21.67 19.20 -39.56
C SER A 20 22.88 18.99 -38.66
N ASP A 21 22.70 18.51 -37.43
CA ASP A 21 23.79 18.41 -36.43
C ASP A 21 24.43 17.02 -36.37
N LEU A 22 24.03 16.11 -37.24
CA LEU A 22 24.49 14.73 -37.27
C LEU A 22 25.60 14.54 -38.33
N PRO A 23 26.64 13.75 -38.06
CA PRO A 23 27.60 13.38 -39.08
C PRO A 23 26.88 12.63 -40.21
N ILE A 24 27.03 13.14 -41.44
CA ILE A 24 26.38 12.58 -42.61
C ILE A 24 26.86 11.15 -42.83
N CYS A 25 25.98 10.18 -42.77
CA CYS A 25 26.26 8.77 -43.10
C CYS A 25 26.86 8.69 -44.52
N PRO A 26 27.93 7.89 -44.75
CA PRO A 26 28.53 7.71 -46.08
C PRO A 26 27.53 7.33 -47.17
N THR A 27 26.47 6.58 -46.79
CA THR A 27 25.40 6.21 -47.74
C THR A 27 24.46 7.39 -48.02
N CYS A 28 24.23 8.29 -47.04
CA CYS A 28 23.44 9.50 -47.22
C CYS A 28 24.18 10.59 -48.04
N LYS A 29 25.52 10.59 -48.07
CA LYS A 29 26.31 11.48 -48.94
C LYS A 29 26.00 11.26 -50.41
N LYS A 30 25.58 10.06 -50.81
CA LYS A 30 25.23 9.68 -52.18
C LYS A 30 23.76 9.94 -52.52
N CYS A 31 22.94 10.37 -51.56
CA CYS A 31 21.52 10.62 -51.76
C CYS A 31 21.32 11.94 -52.52
N LYS A 32 20.72 11.87 -53.72
CA LYS A 32 20.43 13.04 -54.55
C LYS A 32 19.27 13.87 -54.00
N ASP A 33 18.41 13.29 -53.19
CA ASP A 33 17.22 13.94 -52.67
C ASP A 33 17.40 14.29 -51.16
N LYS A 34 18.12 15.38 -50.93
CA LYS A 34 18.38 15.91 -49.56
C LYS A 34 17.14 16.46 -48.89
N SER A 35 16.10 16.82 -49.64
CA SER A 35 14.85 17.41 -49.09
C SER A 35 14.07 16.42 -48.27
N ILE A 36 14.02 15.15 -48.69
CA ILE A 36 13.36 14.06 -47.95
C ILE A 36 14.08 13.78 -46.62
N CYS A 37 15.42 13.89 -46.58
CA CYS A 37 16.20 13.67 -45.38
C CYS A 37 16.13 14.83 -44.39
N GLN A 38 15.99 16.07 -44.84
CA GLN A 38 15.90 17.28 -44.00
C GLN A 38 14.58 17.48 -43.29
N ASN A 39 13.47 16.90 -43.82
CA ASN A 39 12.13 17.12 -43.29
C ASN A 39 11.61 15.94 -42.45
N ARG A 40 12.45 14.98 -42.08
CA ARG A 40 12.03 13.78 -41.31
C ARG A 40 11.76 14.11 -39.89
N LYS A 41 10.49 14.20 -39.49
CA LYS A 41 10.05 14.41 -38.13
C LYS A 41 9.69 13.11 -37.36
N ASN A 42 9.52 11.96 -38.04
CA ASN A 42 9.14 10.72 -37.39
C ASN A 42 9.62 9.45 -38.13
N LYS A 43 9.69 8.36 -37.35
CA LYS A 43 10.14 7.02 -37.77
C LYS A 43 9.39 6.44 -38.97
N LYS A 44 8.14 6.81 -39.20
CA LYS A 44 7.29 6.37 -40.34
C LYS A 44 7.73 6.97 -41.68
N GLU A 45 8.40 8.10 -41.69
CA GLU A 45 8.87 8.76 -42.92
C GLU A 45 10.21 8.21 -43.38
N MET A 46 11.01 7.62 -42.48
CA MET A 46 12.29 6.96 -42.83
C MET A 46 12.11 5.74 -43.72
N SER A 47 10.96 5.04 -43.62
CA SER A 47 10.66 3.87 -44.44
C SER A 47 10.40 4.19 -45.93
N LYS A 48 10.21 5.47 -46.27
CA LYS A 48 9.90 5.92 -47.66
C LYS A 48 11.12 6.18 -48.56
N CYS A 49 12.33 6.22 -47.97
CA CYS A 49 13.55 6.44 -48.76
C CYS A 49 14.13 5.09 -49.21
N GLU A 50 14.15 4.83 -50.48
CA GLU A 50 14.67 3.58 -51.06
C GLU A 50 16.16 3.29 -50.76
N LEU A 51 16.98 4.33 -50.65
CA LEU A 51 18.38 4.21 -50.26
C LEU A 51 18.55 3.82 -48.79
N CYS A 52 17.68 4.29 -47.90
CA CYS A 52 17.67 3.89 -46.48
C CYS A 52 17.20 2.45 -46.31
N LYS A 53 16.25 1.97 -47.14
CA LYS A 53 15.79 0.56 -47.14
C LYS A 53 16.93 -0.41 -47.51
N LYS A 54 17.87 0.01 -48.34
CA LYS A 54 19.02 -0.80 -48.80
C LYS A 54 20.31 -0.57 -47.96
N CYS A 55 20.24 0.19 -46.91
CA CYS A 55 21.38 0.48 -46.04
C CYS A 55 21.56 -0.58 -44.98
N ASN A 56 22.64 -1.35 -45.04
CA ASN A 56 23.00 -2.35 -44.03
C ASN A 56 23.27 -1.78 -42.64
N ASN A 57 23.22 -0.47 -42.44
CA ASN A 57 23.41 0.23 -41.18
C ASN A 57 22.10 0.91 -40.66
N ALA A 58 20.94 0.48 -41.12
CA ALA A 58 19.64 1.07 -40.71
C ALA A 58 19.44 1.06 -39.18
N GLU A 59 19.87 -0.01 -38.52
CA GLU A 59 19.84 -0.10 -37.03
C GLU A 59 20.80 0.88 -36.34
N LYS A 60 21.94 1.20 -36.97
CA LYS A 60 22.89 2.20 -36.44
C LYS A 60 22.34 3.63 -36.63
N CYS A 61 21.62 3.90 -37.69
CA CYS A 61 20.94 5.18 -37.88
C CYS A 61 19.87 5.46 -36.81
N ASP A 62 19.12 4.46 -36.38
CA ASP A 62 18.16 4.58 -35.29
C ASP A 62 18.81 5.01 -33.96
N LYS A 63 20.05 4.57 -33.70
CA LYS A 63 20.82 4.94 -32.50
C LYS A 63 21.39 6.36 -32.54
N PHE A 64 21.58 6.95 -33.71
CA PHE A 64 22.08 8.31 -33.85
C PHE A 64 21.00 9.38 -33.65
N TYR A 65 19.73 9.03 -33.74
CA TYR A 65 18.60 9.99 -33.67
C TYR A 65 17.97 10.13 -32.28
N ILE A 66 18.24 9.21 -31.34
CA ILE A 66 17.71 9.28 -29.98
C ILE A 66 18.88 9.46 -29.01
N ASN A 67 19.10 10.69 -28.60
CA ASN A 67 20.00 10.95 -27.49
C ASN A 67 19.20 10.89 -26.21
N GLU A 68 19.15 9.72 -25.58
CA GLU A 68 18.55 9.58 -24.25
C GLU A 68 19.52 10.15 -23.22
N GLN A 69 19.10 11.20 -22.55
CA GLN A 69 19.85 11.79 -21.45
C GLN A 69 19.00 11.76 -20.20
N HIS A 70 19.62 11.40 -19.10
CA HIS A 70 19.04 11.52 -17.78
C HIS A 70 19.27 12.94 -17.27
N LYS A 71 18.21 13.57 -16.77
CA LYS A 71 18.27 14.92 -16.22
C LYS A 71 17.90 14.90 -14.75
N ALA A 72 18.83 15.29 -13.90
CA ALA A 72 18.59 15.62 -12.51
C ALA A 72 18.40 17.14 -12.37
N THR A 73 17.43 17.58 -11.57
CA THR A 73 17.15 19.00 -11.37
C THR A 73 17.27 19.36 -9.90
N LEU A 74 18.10 20.33 -9.59
CA LEU A 74 18.28 20.89 -8.26
C LEU A 74 17.65 22.29 -8.20
N THR A 75 16.82 22.51 -7.20
CA THR A 75 16.38 23.87 -6.86
C THR A 75 17.51 24.58 -6.11
N VAL A 76 18.08 25.63 -6.71
CA VAL A 76 19.24 26.36 -6.19
C VAL A 76 18.89 27.61 -5.41
N GLY A 77 17.64 28.06 -5.46
CA GLY A 77 17.20 29.24 -4.73
C GLY A 77 15.84 29.74 -5.21
N LYS A 78 15.47 30.90 -4.70
CA LYS A 78 14.30 31.64 -5.13
C LYS A 78 14.75 33.07 -5.42
N ASN A 79 14.36 33.63 -6.54
CA ASN A 79 14.62 35.03 -6.84
C ASN A 79 13.87 35.87 -5.78
N ILE A 80 14.61 36.77 -5.12
CA ILE A 80 14.06 37.60 -4.03
C ILE A 80 13.03 38.61 -4.55
N GLU A 81 13.24 39.12 -5.78
CA GLU A 81 12.39 40.12 -6.37
C GLU A 81 11.14 39.58 -7.07
N THR A 82 11.30 38.47 -7.84
CA THR A 82 10.21 37.88 -8.63
C THR A 82 9.49 36.73 -7.92
N GLY A 83 10.09 36.20 -6.88
CA GLY A 83 9.56 35.03 -6.19
C GLY A 83 9.72 33.71 -6.98
N GLU A 84 10.33 33.72 -8.14
CA GLU A 84 10.52 32.54 -8.99
C GLU A 84 11.57 31.56 -8.43
N ILE A 85 11.29 30.26 -8.61
CA ILE A 85 12.20 29.21 -8.17
C ILE A 85 13.32 29.03 -9.19
N ILE A 86 14.55 29.30 -8.76
CA ILE A 86 15.74 29.08 -9.58
C ILE A 86 16.13 27.60 -9.51
N ARG A 87 16.20 26.97 -10.68
CA ARG A 87 16.59 25.54 -10.82
C ARG A 87 17.82 25.41 -11.68
N LYS A 88 18.73 24.51 -11.26
CA LYS A 88 19.85 24.05 -12.07
C LYS A 88 19.64 22.61 -12.48
N SER A 89 19.87 22.33 -13.76
CA SER A 89 19.68 21.01 -14.34
C SER A 89 21.04 20.40 -14.67
N PHE A 90 21.17 19.11 -14.43
CA PHE A 90 22.37 18.31 -14.71
C PHE A 90 21.96 17.18 -15.62
N THR A 91 22.62 17.04 -16.76
CA THR A 91 22.34 16.01 -17.75
C THR A 91 23.51 15.08 -17.88
N ALA A 92 23.23 13.78 -18.04
CA ALA A 92 24.25 12.76 -18.28
C ALA A 92 23.67 11.58 -19.08
N LYS A 93 24.52 10.66 -19.48
CA LYS A 93 24.12 9.46 -20.24
C LYS A 93 23.40 8.44 -19.34
N THR A 94 23.72 8.41 -18.05
CA THR A 94 23.10 7.54 -17.08
C THR A 94 22.44 8.34 -15.96
N GLN A 95 21.50 7.71 -15.24
CA GLN A 95 20.84 8.31 -14.09
C GLN A 95 21.84 8.61 -12.96
N GLU A 96 22.75 7.68 -12.70
CA GLU A 96 23.79 7.81 -11.69
C GLU A 96 24.69 9.01 -11.95
N GLU A 97 25.23 9.15 -13.17
CA GLU A 97 26.06 10.30 -13.53
C GLU A 97 25.33 11.65 -13.41
N ALA A 98 24.02 11.69 -13.74
CA ALA A 98 23.24 12.91 -13.61
C ALA A 98 23.03 13.31 -12.15
N LEU A 99 22.79 12.33 -11.29
CA LEU A 99 22.69 12.49 -9.84
C LEU A 99 24.03 12.87 -9.23
N ASP A 100 25.10 12.23 -9.65
CA ASP A 100 26.45 12.49 -9.14
C ASP A 100 26.90 13.92 -9.48
N LYS A 101 26.70 14.38 -10.72
CA LYS A 101 26.95 15.79 -11.11
C LYS A 101 26.14 16.77 -10.25
N MET A 102 24.91 16.46 -9.96
CA MET A 102 24.06 17.27 -9.07
C MET A 102 24.62 17.28 -7.64
N TYR A 103 25.11 16.15 -7.16
CA TYR A 103 25.68 15.99 -5.82
C TYR A 103 27.01 16.74 -5.67
N GLN A 104 27.89 16.60 -6.65
CA GLN A 104 29.17 17.32 -6.70
C GLN A 104 28.96 18.85 -6.73
N TYR A 105 27.96 19.30 -7.48
CA TYR A 105 27.59 20.71 -7.47
C TYR A 105 27.11 21.18 -6.09
N LYS A 106 26.27 20.39 -5.40
CA LYS A 106 25.85 20.66 -4.01
C LYS A 106 27.06 20.78 -3.09
N LEU A 107 28.04 19.88 -3.20
CA LEU A 107 29.27 19.90 -2.42
C LEU A 107 30.13 21.13 -2.72
N GLN A 108 30.28 21.50 -3.98
CA GLN A 108 31.00 22.71 -4.39
C GLN A 108 30.36 23.97 -3.85
N MET A 109 29.06 24.10 -3.92
CA MET A 109 28.31 25.23 -3.37
C MET A 109 28.46 25.32 -1.85
N LYS A 110 28.50 24.17 -1.15
CA LYS A 110 28.74 24.11 0.29
C LYS A 110 30.16 24.54 0.66
N LYS A 111 31.17 24.16 -0.12
CA LYS A 111 32.57 24.55 0.09
C LYS A 111 32.85 26.02 -0.23
N ALA A 112 32.15 26.59 -1.19
CA ALA A 112 32.32 27.97 -1.65
C ALA A 112 31.71 29.01 -0.69
N GLY A 113 31.09 28.60 0.43
CA GLY A 113 30.45 29.52 1.38
C GLY A 113 29.28 30.31 0.78
N ASN A 114 28.93 30.08 -0.49
CA ASN A 114 27.71 30.61 -1.10
C ASN A 114 26.54 29.91 -0.43
N ALA A 115 26.14 30.51 0.65
CA ALA A 115 25.04 30.08 1.46
C ALA A 115 23.80 30.01 0.57
N PHE A 116 23.43 28.79 0.18
CA PHE A 116 22.05 28.45 0.34
C PHE A 116 21.74 28.82 1.79
N GLU A 117 21.03 29.88 2.03
CA GLU A 117 20.46 30.08 3.35
C GLU A 117 19.51 28.92 3.58
N LEU A 118 20.09 27.84 4.14
CA LEU A 118 19.27 26.89 4.85
C LEU A 118 18.47 27.75 5.81
N LYS A 119 17.17 27.73 5.66
CA LYS A 119 16.33 28.36 6.67
C LYS A 119 16.73 27.72 7.99
N ARG A 120 17.55 28.42 8.77
CA ARG A 120 17.88 27.96 10.13
C ARG A 120 16.55 27.64 10.79
N THR A 121 16.34 26.37 11.03
CA THR A 121 15.09 25.91 11.62
C THR A 121 15.41 25.19 12.89
N GLU A 122 14.72 25.56 13.95
CA GLU A 122 14.69 24.77 15.18
C GLU A 122 13.74 23.57 15.05
N LYS A 123 13.21 23.33 13.83
CA LYS A 123 12.29 22.24 13.56
C LYS A 123 12.96 20.88 13.80
N THR A 124 12.32 20.09 14.62
CA THR A 124 12.74 18.72 14.96
C THR A 124 11.94 17.70 14.17
N ILE A 125 12.41 16.45 14.12
CA ILE A 125 11.63 15.33 13.55
C ILE A 125 10.25 15.27 14.21
N ALA A 126 10.18 15.46 15.53
CA ALA A 126 8.94 15.40 16.30
C ALA A 126 7.92 16.49 15.88
N THR A 127 8.39 17.71 15.62
CA THR A 127 7.51 18.82 15.22
C THR A 127 7.09 18.72 13.75
N LEU A 128 8.03 18.41 12.86
CA LEU A 128 7.76 18.23 11.43
C LEU A 128 6.77 17.10 11.15
N ALA A 129 6.94 15.98 11.84
CA ALA A 129 6.03 14.85 11.69
C ALA A 129 4.58 15.22 12.04
N LEU A 130 4.36 15.95 13.14
CA LEU A 130 3.04 16.42 13.53
C LEU A 130 2.46 17.42 12.51
N GLU A 131 3.29 18.34 12.01
CA GLU A 131 2.90 19.30 10.99
C GLU A 131 2.42 18.61 9.73
N ILE A 132 3.20 17.62 9.23
CA ILE A 132 2.90 16.83 8.04
C ILE A 132 1.60 16.04 8.22
N GLU A 133 1.47 15.29 9.32
CA GLU A 133 0.31 14.44 9.55
C GLU A 133 -0.97 15.25 9.76
N ASN A 134 -0.89 16.35 10.51
CA ASN A 134 -2.01 17.27 10.70
C ASN A 134 -2.45 17.92 9.37
N SER A 135 -1.49 18.35 8.55
CA SER A 135 -1.77 18.91 7.23
C SER A 135 -2.47 17.88 6.33
N LYS A 136 -1.94 16.65 6.25
CA LYS A 136 -2.54 15.57 5.44
C LYS A 136 -3.95 15.20 5.91
N TYR A 137 -4.17 15.19 7.21
CA TYR A 137 -5.50 14.91 7.76
C TYR A 137 -6.48 16.02 7.41
N ARG A 138 -6.07 17.29 7.58
CA ARG A 138 -6.92 18.47 7.29
C ARG A 138 -7.39 18.53 5.84
N ILE A 139 -6.51 18.19 4.89
CA ILE A 139 -6.86 18.17 3.46
C ILE A 139 -7.48 16.84 2.99
N GLY A 140 -7.86 15.95 3.92
CA GLY A 140 -8.52 14.67 3.61
C GLY A 140 -7.64 13.61 2.95
N LYS A 141 -6.34 13.83 2.81
CA LYS A 141 -5.40 12.83 2.23
C LYS A 141 -5.15 11.63 3.16
N THR A 142 -5.40 11.78 4.45
CA THR A 142 -5.22 10.72 5.45
C THR A 142 -6.52 10.52 6.21
N LYS A 143 -7.04 9.29 6.22
CA LYS A 143 -8.21 8.92 7.02
C LYS A 143 -7.86 8.85 8.51
N ALA A 144 -8.83 9.07 9.40
CA ALA A 144 -8.63 9.11 10.85
C ALA A 144 -7.88 7.90 11.42
N ASN A 145 -8.18 6.70 10.97
CA ASN A 145 -7.52 5.47 11.44
C ASN A 145 -6.03 5.42 11.05
N ALA A 146 -5.70 5.85 9.82
CA ALA A 146 -4.31 5.94 9.37
C ALA A 146 -3.57 7.07 10.12
N TYR A 147 -4.23 8.22 10.35
CA TYR A 147 -3.70 9.30 11.16
C TYR A 147 -3.35 8.82 12.59
N ASN A 148 -4.27 8.13 13.26
CA ASN A 148 -4.04 7.58 14.60
C ASN A 148 -2.89 6.56 14.62
N THR A 149 -2.77 5.73 13.58
CA THR A 149 -1.67 4.77 13.42
C THR A 149 -0.33 5.47 13.23
N ASN A 150 -0.30 6.52 12.41
CA ASN A 150 0.90 7.33 12.18
C ASN A 150 1.33 8.06 13.46
N LEU A 151 0.37 8.61 14.24
CA LEU A 151 0.66 9.21 15.54
C LEU A 151 1.25 8.20 16.53
N ALA A 152 0.73 6.96 16.57
CA ALA A 152 1.29 5.92 17.43
C ALA A 152 2.74 5.57 17.03
N THR A 153 3.02 5.51 15.73
CA THR A 153 4.37 5.33 15.19
C THR A 153 5.28 6.50 15.57
N LEU A 154 4.77 7.72 15.39
CA LEU A 154 5.51 8.93 15.75
C LEU A 154 5.84 8.98 17.24
N ASN A 155 4.93 8.53 18.11
CA ASN A 155 5.20 8.49 19.56
C ASN A 155 6.37 7.56 19.92
N ARG A 156 6.58 6.45 19.17
CA ARG A 156 7.79 5.61 19.34
C ARG A 156 9.05 6.33 18.90
N ILE A 157 9.01 6.99 17.75
CA ILE A 157 10.16 7.77 17.25
C ILE A 157 10.53 8.87 18.25
N LYS A 158 9.54 9.56 18.82
CA LYS A 158 9.73 10.61 19.82
C LYS A 158 10.40 10.15 21.12
N GLN A 159 10.39 8.87 21.45
CA GLN A 159 11.11 8.36 22.63
C GLN A 159 12.64 8.44 22.48
N ASN A 160 13.13 8.70 21.26
CA ASN A 160 14.55 8.80 20.96
C ASN A 160 15.03 10.25 20.96
N LYS A 161 16.22 10.49 21.52
CA LYS A 161 16.81 11.84 21.65
C LYS A 161 16.94 12.56 20.31
N PHE A 162 17.29 11.83 19.23
CA PHE A 162 17.45 12.44 17.90
C PHE A 162 16.15 13.08 17.36
N ALA A 163 14.98 12.66 17.85
CA ALA A 163 13.70 13.22 17.40
C ALA A 163 13.46 14.65 17.90
N HIS A 164 14.20 15.11 18.89
CA HIS A 164 14.03 16.39 19.59
C HIS A 164 15.14 17.41 19.31
N ILE A 165 16.18 17.03 18.61
CA ILE A 165 17.21 17.98 18.15
C ILE A 165 16.83 18.55 16.77
N PRO A 166 17.37 19.73 16.38
CA PRO A 166 17.17 20.27 15.05
C PRO A 166 17.48 19.24 13.97
N ILE A 167 16.58 19.09 12.98
CA ILE A 167 16.69 18.03 11.99
C ILE A 167 18.00 18.07 11.18
N GLU A 168 18.57 19.27 11.02
CA GLU A 168 19.87 19.47 10.36
C GLU A 168 21.08 18.88 11.15
N LYS A 169 20.91 18.66 12.46
CA LYS A 169 21.94 18.10 13.35
C LYS A 169 21.81 16.59 13.54
N VAL A 170 20.72 15.98 13.05
CA VAL A 170 20.54 14.54 13.12
C VAL A 170 21.48 13.86 12.13
N THR A 171 22.17 12.83 12.58
CA THR A 171 23.09 12.05 11.73
C THR A 171 22.39 10.81 11.16
N GLN A 172 22.86 10.35 9.99
CA GLN A 172 22.38 9.11 9.37
C GLN A 172 22.49 7.93 10.34
N LYS A 173 23.63 7.79 11.01
CA LYS A 173 23.90 6.73 11.99
C LYS A 173 22.85 6.69 13.12
N GLN A 174 22.38 7.84 13.62
CA GLN A 174 21.34 7.86 14.65
C GLN A 174 20.02 7.25 14.20
N ILE A 175 19.67 7.43 12.91
CA ILE A 175 18.46 6.85 12.32
C ILE A 175 18.67 5.36 12.07
N GLU A 176 19.81 4.96 11.54
CA GLU A 176 20.17 3.56 11.33
C GLU A 176 20.18 2.79 12.65
N ASP A 177 20.82 3.31 13.69
CA ASP A 177 20.84 2.71 15.03
C ASP A 177 19.43 2.54 15.61
N PHE A 178 18.55 3.53 15.38
CA PHE A 178 17.14 3.41 15.75
C PHE A 178 16.45 2.28 14.99
N LEU A 179 16.58 2.22 13.66
CA LEU A 179 15.96 1.18 12.85
C LEU A 179 16.52 -0.21 13.17
N GLN A 180 17.79 -0.32 13.50
CA GLN A 180 18.40 -1.57 13.95
C GLN A 180 17.80 -2.05 15.29
N LYS A 181 17.57 -1.17 16.25
CA LYS A 181 16.86 -1.51 17.52
C LYS A 181 15.42 -1.96 17.28
N GLU A 182 14.76 -1.41 16.25
CA GLU A 182 13.39 -1.79 15.92
C GLU A 182 13.29 -3.20 15.28
N ARG A 183 14.41 -3.88 14.97
CA ARG A 183 14.42 -5.26 14.40
C ARG A 183 13.76 -6.30 15.30
N GLU A 184 13.64 -6.05 16.58
CA GLU A 184 12.86 -6.88 17.51
C GLU A 184 11.35 -6.82 17.26
N LYS A 185 10.89 -5.89 16.40
CA LYS A 185 9.48 -5.73 16.02
C LYS A 185 9.23 -6.39 14.66
N SER A 186 7.95 -6.52 14.27
CA SER A 186 7.57 -7.11 12.99
C SER A 186 8.03 -6.25 11.80
N ASN A 187 8.29 -6.88 10.66
CA ASN A 187 8.63 -6.22 9.39
C ASN A 187 7.64 -5.08 9.04
N SER A 188 6.34 -5.26 9.31
CA SER A 188 5.33 -4.24 9.06
C SER A 188 5.49 -3.01 9.96
N THR A 189 5.97 -3.17 11.19
CA THR A 189 6.24 -2.07 12.13
C THR A 189 7.47 -1.29 11.69
N ILE A 190 8.58 -1.97 11.39
CA ILE A 190 9.82 -1.37 10.89
C ILE A 190 9.55 -0.56 9.61
N LYS A 191 8.81 -1.14 8.67
CA LYS A 191 8.40 -0.46 7.42
C LYS A 191 7.57 0.81 7.68
N LYS A 192 6.76 0.86 8.73
CA LYS A 192 6.01 2.06 9.11
C LYS A 192 6.92 3.14 9.67
N ASP A 193 7.83 2.78 10.58
CA ASP A 193 8.80 3.70 11.16
C ASP A 193 9.69 4.32 10.06
N TYR A 194 10.25 3.49 9.19
CA TYR A 194 11.01 3.93 8.02
C TYR A 194 10.22 4.90 7.11
N ARG A 195 8.97 4.55 6.76
CA ARG A 195 8.15 5.39 5.88
C ARG A 195 7.82 6.75 6.48
N ILE A 196 7.66 6.82 7.80
CA ILE A 196 7.43 8.11 8.48
C ILE A 196 8.71 8.93 8.46
N LEU A 197 9.86 8.36 8.82
CA LEU A 197 11.14 9.04 8.78
C LEU A 197 11.47 9.51 7.37
N LYS A 198 11.38 8.64 6.36
CA LYS A 198 11.58 9.02 4.96
C LYS A 198 10.71 10.22 4.58
N ARG A 199 9.43 10.18 4.88
CA ARG A 199 8.49 11.27 4.56
C ARG A 199 8.88 12.59 5.22
N ILE A 200 9.39 12.55 6.45
CA ILE A 200 9.84 13.75 7.16
C ILE A 200 11.07 14.33 6.47
N TYR A 201 12.02 13.47 6.10
CA TYR A 201 13.23 13.89 5.40
C TYR A 201 12.94 14.39 3.98
N ASP A 202 12.05 13.75 3.24
CA ASP A 202 11.58 14.22 1.93
C ASP A 202 10.95 15.61 2.07
N TYR A 203 10.11 15.83 3.08
CA TYR A 203 9.50 17.13 3.35
C TYR A 203 10.54 18.18 3.78
N ALA A 204 11.46 17.83 4.67
CA ALA A 204 12.49 18.75 5.15
C ALA A 204 13.46 19.16 4.03
N SER A 205 13.85 18.21 3.17
CA SER A 205 14.66 18.49 1.98
C SER A 205 13.92 19.41 1.02
N HIS A 206 12.64 19.15 0.78
CA HIS A 206 11.80 19.97 -0.09
C HIS A 206 11.58 21.38 0.42
N LYS A 207 11.54 21.57 1.76
CA LYS A 207 11.44 22.86 2.42
C LYS A 207 12.79 23.56 2.61
N MET A 208 13.88 22.92 2.18
CA MET A 208 15.27 23.41 2.37
C MET A 208 15.67 23.58 3.83
N TYR A 209 15.14 22.74 4.72
CA TYR A 209 15.56 22.66 6.12
C TYR A 209 16.82 21.80 6.28
N ILE A 210 17.09 20.90 5.35
CA ILE A 210 18.26 20.03 5.28
C ILE A 210 18.84 20.00 3.88
N MET A 211 20.17 19.81 3.78
CA MET A 211 20.87 19.66 2.50
C MET A 211 20.87 18.21 2.02
N ASN A 212 21.01 17.27 2.94
CA ASN A 212 21.12 15.85 2.64
C ASN A 212 19.88 15.12 3.12
N ASN A 213 19.26 14.37 2.22
CA ASN A 213 18.23 13.41 2.57
C ASN A 213 18.85 12.02 2.67
N PHE A 214 18.97 11.48 3.87
CA PHE A 214 19.58 10.15 4.12
C PHE A 214 18.78 8.98 3.52
N PHE A 215 17.60 9.23 3.00
CA PHE A 215 16.74 8.24 2.33
C PHE A 215 16.86 8.30 0.79
N GLU A 216 17.75 9.15 0.28
CA GLU A 216 18.01 9.35 -1.14
C GLU A 216 19.53 9.51 -1.34
N GLY A 217 20.04 9.24 -2.55
CA GLY A 217 21.45 9.38 -2.88
C GLY A 217 22.12 8.04 -3.17
N LEU A 218 23.46 8.00 -3.07
CA LEU A 218 24.26 6.81 -3.41
C LEU A 218 24.16 5.71 -2.35
N GLU A 219 24.07 6.10 -1.08
CA GLU A 219 23.95 5.17 0.05
C GLU A 219 22.72 5.51 0.91
N PRO A 220 21.51 5.19 0.43
CA PRO A 220 20.30 5.49 1.18
C PRO A 220 20.15 4.53 2.37
N ILE A 221 19.54 5.03 3.44
CA ILE A 221 19.16 4.16 4.56
C ILE A 221 18.22 3.07 4.06
N GLU A 222 18.60 1.83 4.29
CA GLU A 222 17.80 0.67 3.95
C GLU A 222 16.85 0.24 5.09
N ILE A 223 15.83 -0.50 4.72
CA ILE A 223 14.89 -1.08 5.70
C ILE A 223 15.51 -2.37 6.25
N PRO A 224 15.88 -2.43 7.54
CA PRO A 224 16.42 -3.65 8.11
C PRO A 224 15.34 -4.74 8.21
N LYS A 225 15.75 -6.00 8.04
CA LYS A 225 14.87 -7.15 8.25
C LYS A 225 14.60 -7.35 9.74
N SER A 226 13.35 -7.70 10.07
CA SER A 226 12.97 -8.13 11.42
C SER A 226 13.75 -9.37 11.85
N LEU A 227 14.02 -9.45 13.14
CA LEU A 227 14.49 -10.68 13.78
C LEU A 227 13.34 -11.65 14.10
N LYS A 228 12.09 -11.16 14.01
CA LYS A 228 10.90 -12.00 14.15
C LYS A 228 10.57 -12.64 12.83
N GLU A 229 10.28 -13.90 12.86
CA GLU A 229 9.67 -14.61 11.74
C GLU A 229 8.32 -13.98 11.39
N ASP A 230 8.01 -13.92 10.11
CA ASP A 230 6.69 -13.52 9.67
C ASP A 230 5.70 -14.60 10.12
N LYS A 231 4.59 -14.17 10.70
CA LYS A 231 3.56 -15.08 11.16
C LYS A 231 2.74 -15.54 9.96
N ASP A 232 2.64 -16.83 9.81
CA ASP A 232 1.73 -17.44 8.85
C ASP A 232 0.28 -17.05 9.13
N VAL A 233 -0.52 -17.03 8.07
CA VAL A 233 -1.96 -16.84 8.19
C VAL A 233 -2.55 -18.16 8.69
N VAL A 234 -2.95 -18.17 9.96
CA VAL A 234 -3.48 -19.36 10.60
C VAL A 234 -5.01 -19.34 10.51
N ALA A 235 -5.58 -20.46 10.03
CA ALA A 235 -7.01 -20.75 10.08
C ALA A 235 -7.27 -21.81 11.16
N LEU A 236 -8.51 -21.92 11.63
CA LEU A 236 -8.93 -23.05 12.44
C LEU A 236 -8.92 -24.32 11.59
N THR A 237 -8.42 -25.41 12.13
CA THR A 237 -8.61 -26.73 11.55
C THR A 237 -10.10 -27.09 11.56
N ILE A 238 -10.51 -28.10 10.77
CA ILE A 238 -11.91 -28.57 10.75
C ILE A 238 -12.34 -29.01 12.16
N THR A 239 -11.45 -29.72 12.87
CA THR A 239 -11.71 -30.19 14.24
C THR A 239 -11.87 -29.01 15.22
N GLU A 240 -11.02 -27.99 15.14
CA GLU A 240 -11.12 -26.81 15.99
C GLU A 240 -12.36 -25.97 15.69
N GLN A 241 -12.70 -25.84 14.41
CA GLN A 241 -13.92 -25.19 13.99
C GLN A 241 -15.13 -25.88 14.58
N LYS A 242 -15.22 -27.20 14.47
CA LYS A 242 -16.32 -27.99 15.06
C LYS A 242 -16.40 -27.82 16.59
N LYS A 243 -15.26 -27.88 17.29
CA LYS A 243 -15.22 -27.62 18.74
C LYS A 243 -15.74 -26.21 19.09
N LEU A 244 -15.39 -25.21 18.30
CA LEU A 244 -15.87 -23.84 18.47
C LEU A 244 -17.37 -23.74 18.27
N GLU A 245 -17.90 -24.33 17.20
CA GLU A 245 -19.34 -24.37 16.88
C GLU A 245 -20.13 -25.09 17.97
N ASP A 246 -19.73 -26.30 18.36
CA ASP A 246 -20.37 -27.09 19.42
C ASP A 246 -20.44 -26.29 20.74
N TYR A 247 -19.32 -25.66 21.12
CA TYR A 247 -19.30 -24.80 22.31
C TYR A 247 -20.22 -23.60 22.19
N LEU A 248 -20.26 -22.92 21.03
CA LEU A 248 -21.10 -21.75 20.80
C LEU A 248 -22.60 -22.09 20.81
N TYR A 249 -22.99 -23.25 20.34
CA TYR A 249 -24.38 -23.70 20.40
C TYR A 249 -24.82 -24.14 21.81
N GLN A 250 -23.87 -24.63 22.62
CA GLN A 250 -24.14 -25.01 24.01
C GLN A 250 -24.11 -23.83 24.99
N CYS A 251 -23.35 -22.77 24.68
CA CYS A 251 -23.22 -21.65 25.60
C CYS A 251 -24.21 -20.51 25.28
N ASN A 252 -24.72 -19.87 26.31
CA ASN A 252 -25.53 -18.65 26.15
C ASN A 252 -24.62 -17.40 26.07
N SER A 253 -23.86 -17.29 25.00
CA SER A 253 -22.94 -16.16 24.80
C SER A 253 -23.54 -15.10 23.88
N ARG A 254 -23.61 -13.87 24.36
CA ARG A 254 -24.00 -12.71 23.50
C ARG A 254 -23.13 -12.51 22.26
N TYR A 255 -21.94 -13.12 22.22
CA TYR A 255 -21.01 -13.03 21.09
C TYR A 255 -21.16 -14.18 20.09
N LYS A 256 -22.00 -15.17 20.39
CA LYS A 256 -22.23 -16.35 19.56
C LYS A 256 -22.52 -15.96 18.12
N ASN A 257 -23.60 -15.23 17.90
CA ASN A 257 -24.06 -14.87 16.55
C ASN A 257 -23.07 -13.99 15.80
N ILE A 258 -22.35 -13.10 16.49
CA ILE A 258 -21.26 -12.29 15.90
C ILE A 258 -20.15 -13.19 15.36
N ILE A 259 -19.72 -14.19 16.15
CA ILE A 259 -18.64 -15.10 15.78
C ILE A 259 -19.07 -16.02 14.65
N LEU A 260 -20.27 -16.63 14.75
CA LEU A 260 -20.80 -17.52 13.73
C LEU A 260 -21.00 -16.78 12.38
N LEU A 261 -21.52 -15.55 12.43
CA LEU A 261 -21.69 -14.75 11.21
C LEU A 261 -20.36 -14.44 10.53
N CYS A 262 -19.31 -14.10 11.31
CA CYS A 262 -17.96 -13.96 10.75
C CYS A 262 -17.43 -15.26 10.15
N LEU A 263 -17.67 -16.38 10.81
CA LEU A 263 -17.19 -17.70 10.40
C LEU A 263 -17.83 -18.18 9.09
N TYR A 264 -19.14 -17.95 8.92
CA TYR A 264 -19.90 -18.47 7.78
C TYR A 264 -20.02 -17.49 6.60
N THR A 265 -19.63 -16.21 6.78
CA THR A 265 -19.68 -15.21 5.71
C THR A 265 -18.29 -14.69 5.30
N GLY A 266 -17.27 -14.93 6.11
CA GLY A 266 -15.96 -14.32 5.94
C GLY A 266 -15.94 -12.80 6.11
N LEU A 267 -16.99 -12.19 6.65
CA LEU A 267 -17.04 -10.76 6.94
C LEU A 267 -15.96 -10.36 7.95
N ARG A 268 -15.44 -9.15 7.79
CA ARG A 268 -14.60 -8.57 8.86
C ARG A 268 -15.44 -8.26 10.08
N ILE A 269 -14.89 -8.43 11.27
CA ILE A 269 -15.60 -8.15 12.52
C ILE A 269 -16.22 -6.74 12.52
N GLY A 270 -15.49 -5.74 12.02
CA GLY A 270 -16.02 -4.38 11.93
C GLY A 270 -17.16 -4.20 10.92
N GLU A 271 -17.27 -5.05 9.91
CA GLU A 271 -18.38 -5.09 8.95
C GLU A 271 -19.62 -5.70 9.63
N VAL A 272 -19.48 -6.82 10.34
CA VAL A 272 -20.57 -7.46 11.10
C VAL A 272 -21.14 -6.52 12.18
N LEU A 273 -20.25 -5.85 12.92
CA LEU A 273 -20.68 -4.93 13.99
C LEU A 273 -21.28 -3.61 13.46
N ALA A 274 -21.17 -3.33 12.17
CA ALA A 274 -21.75 -2.15 11.53
C ALA A 274 -23.02 -2.46 10.74
N LEU A 275 -23.49 -3.73 10.72
CA LEU A 275 -24.73 -4.12 10.02
C LEU A 275 -25.93 -3.39 10.61
N ASN A 276 -26.62 -2.62 9.77
CA ASN A 276 -27.88 -1.98 10.10
C ASN A 276 -29.02 -2.97 9.87
N TYR A 277 -29.84 -3.23 10.90
CA TYR A 277 -30.88 -4.22 10.82
C TYR A 277 -32.08 -3.84 9.94
N ASN A 278 -32.22 -2.55 9.58
CA ASN A 278 -33.28 -2.09 8.67
C ASN A 278 -32.83 -1.97 7.21
N GLU A 279 -31.55 -1.59 6.99
CA GLU A 279 -31.06 -1.21 5.66
C GLU A 279 -30.20 -2.30 5.00
N ASP A 280 -29.43 -3.04 5.83
CA ASP A 280 -28.38 -3.92 5.32
C ASP A 280 -28.80 -5.40 5.26
N ILE A 281 -29.98 -5.75 5.85
CA ILE A 281 -30.50 -7.13 5.92
C ILE A 281 -31.80 -7.21 5.13
N ASP A 282 -31.80 -8.00 4.07
CA ASP A 282 -32.94 -8.24 3.20
C ASP A 282 -33.25 -9.75 3.23
N LEU A 283 -34.16 -10.16 4.13
CA LEU A 283 -34.50 -11.59 4.27
C LEU A 283 -35.35 -12.11 3.14
N ASP A 284 -36.16 -11.26 2.51
CA ASP A 284 -37.04 -11.66 1.40
C ASP A 284 -36.21 -12.00 0.14
N ASN A 285 -35.20 -11.19 -0.16
CA ASN A 285 -34.27 -11.41 -1.25
C ASN A 285 -33.02 -12.20 -0.83
N LYS A 286 -32.96 -12.69 0.40
CA LYS A 286 -31.83 -13.43 0.99
C LYS A 286 -30.47 -12.73 0.77
N MET A 287 -30.37 -11.44 1.13
CA MET A 287 -29.21 -10.63 0.83
C MET A 287 -28.72 -9.80 2.02
N LEU A 288 -27.41 -9.83 2.29
CA LEU A 288 -26.70 -8.91 3.18
C LEU A 288 -25.96 -7.84 2.36
N LYS A 289 -26.24 -6.56 2.62
CA LYS A 289 -25.58 -5.42 1.97
C LYS A 289 -24.44 -4.92 2.85
N ILE A 290 -23.19 -5.11 2.40
CA ILE A 290 -22.01 -4.69 3.15
C ILE A 290 -21.52 -3.36 2.58
N THR A 291 -21.85 -2.27 3.26
CA THR A 291 -21.50 -0.90 2.82
C THR A 291 -20.72 -0.12 3.87
N LYS A 292 -20.79 -0.56 5.13
CA LYS A 292 -20.28 0.13 6.31
C LYS A 292 -19.32 -0.76 7.11
N THR A 293 -18.51 -0.16 7.95
CA THR A 293 -17.65 -0.86 8.91
C THR A 293 -17.43 0.00 10.14
N LEU A 294 -17.16 -0.63 11.28
CA LEU A 294 -16.66 0.13 12.42
C LEU A 294 -15.27 0.67 12.15
N THR A 295 -15.04 1.91 12.50
CA THR A 295 -13.76 2.60 12.38
C THR A 295 -13.56 3.54 13.58
N LYS A 296 -12.42 4.20 13.67
CA LYS A 296 -12.16 5.20 14.72
C LYS A 296 -12.08 6.59 14.12
N ASP A 297 -12.66 7.55 14.81
CA ASP A 297 -12.49 8.97 14.51
C ASP A 297 -11.10 9.48 14.96
N LYS A 298 -10.83 10.78 14.77
CA LYS A 298 -9.60 11.43 15.21
C LYS A 298 -9.34 11.27 16.71
N ASN A 299 -10.38 11.24 17.51
CA ASN A 299 -10.33 11.12 18.97
C ASN A 299 -10.33 9.66 19.44
N LYS A 300 -10.09 8.70 18.54
CA LYS A 300 -10.10 7.25 18.78
C LYS A 300 -11.47 6.70 19.21
N LYS A 301 -12.56 7.47 19.12
CA LYS A 301 -13.91 7.01 19.40
C LYS A 301 -14.36 6.10 18.26
N THR A 302 -15.02 4.98 18.61
CA THR A 302 -15.60 4.06 17.61
C THR A 302 -16.80 4.72 16.94
N ILE A 303 -16.78 4.74 15.62
CA ILE A 303 -17.86 5.26 14.76
C ILE A 303 -18.13 4.28 13.62
N ILE A 304 -19.30 4.42 13.00
CA ILE A 304 -19.62 3.73 11.75
C ILE A 304 -19.12 4.59 10.59
N GLY A 305 -18.39 3.99 9.69
CA GLY A 305 -17.87 4.64 8.49
C GLY A 305 -18.00 3.74 7.26
N PRO A 306 -17.72 4.26 6.06
CA PRO A 306 -17.74 3.46 4.85
C PRO A 306 -16.66 2.38 4.89
N THR A 307 -16.84 1.31 4.11
CA THR A 307 -15.82 0.28 3.94
C THR A 307 -14.49 0.89 3.48
N LYS A 308 -13.38 0.23 3.82
CA LYS A 308 -12.02 0.74 3.56
C LYS A 308 -11.73 0.97 2.08
N THR A 309 -12.26 0.11 1.21
CA THR A 309 -12.06 0.14 -0.25
C THR A 309 -13.41 0.06 -0.97
N ARG A 310 -13.45 0.43 -2.27
CA ARG A 310 -14.63 0.28 -3.11
C ARG A 310 -15.09 -1.18 -3.18
N ASN A 311 -14.15 -2.12 -3.30
CA ASN A 311 -14.43 -3.57 -3.34
C ASN A 311 -14.91 -4.12 -1.98
N GLY A 312 -14.77 -3.35 -0.90
CA GLY A 312 -15.39 -3.69 0.39
C GLY A 312 -16.91 -3.60 0.36
N ARG A 313 -17.48 -2.80 -0.57
CA ARG A 313 -18.93 -2.74 -0.80
C ARG A 313 -19.32 -3.94 -1.65
N ARG A 314 -20.13 -4.81 -1.09
CA ARG A 314 -20.56 -6.05 -1.73
C ARG A 314 -21.86 -6.54 -1.12
N ASN A 315 -22.55 -7.37 -1.85
CA ASN A 315 -23.66 -8.15 -1.36
C ASN A 315 -23.20 -9.57 -1.08
N ILE A 316 -23.72 -10.17 -0.02
CA ILE A 316 -23.47 -11.56 0.34
C ILE A 316 -24.85 -12.23 0.45
N GLU A 317 -24.99 -13.39 -0.14
CA GLU A 317 -26.19 -14.19 -0.06
C GLU A 317 -26.38 -14.74 1.37
N ILE A 318 -27.60 -14.66 1.85
CA ILE A 318 -28.03 -15.27 3.12
C ILE A 318 -28.39 -16.72 2.80
N ASN A 319 -27.52 -17.64 3.19
CA ASN A 319 -27.75 -19.08 3.07
C ASN A 319 -28.42 -19.65 4.34
N GLU A 320 -28.79 -20.92 4.33
CA GLU A 320 -29.47 -21.59 5.44
C GLU A 320 -28.74 -21.42 6.78
N LEU A 321 -27.40 -21.56 6.80
CA LEU A 321 -26.59 -21.42 8.01
C LEU A 321 -26.61 -20.00 8.60
N THR A 322 -26.70 -18.99 7.75
CA THR A 322 -26.67 -17.59 8.16
C THR A 322 -28.06 -17.02 8.42
N GLU A 323 -29.10 -17.59 7.81
CA GLU A 323 -30.48 -17.14 7.95
C GLU A 323 -30.97 -17.30 9.40
N ASP A 324 -30.76 -18.48 10.02
CA ASP A 324 -31.13 -18.74 11.39
C ASP A 324 -30.41 -17.83 12.39
N ILE A 325 -29.09 -17.60 12.15
CA ILE A 325 -28.28 -16.71 12.96
C ILE A 325 -28.81 -15.27 12.89
N ILE A 326 -29.17 -14.81 11.70
CA ILE A 326 -29.70 -13.47 11.47
C ILE A 326 -31.08 -13.33 12.10
N LYS A 327 -31.98 -14.30 11.91
CA LYS A 327 -33.31 -14.31 12.52
C LYS A 327 -33.25 -14.30 14.06
N ASP A 328 -32.39 -15.13 14.63
CA ASP A 328 -32.15 -15.14 16.08
C ASP A 328 -31.58 -13.79 16.56
N SER A 329 -30.66 -13.21 15.82
CA SER A 329 -30.08 -11.89 16.14
C SER A 329 -31.10 -10.77 16.06
N LEU A 330 -32.01 -10.80 15.08
CA LEU A 330 -33.10 -9.83 14.93
C LEU A 330 -34.13 -9.95 16.06
N LYS A 331 -34.44 -11.17 16.49
CA LYS A 331 -35.34 -11.43 17.61
C LYS A 331 -34.82 -10.85 18.93
N HIS A 332 -33.49 -10.91 19.14
CA HIS A 332 -32.83 -10.47 20.36
C HIS A 332 -32.12 -9.12 20.24
N LYS A 333 -32.37 -8.37 19.14
CA LYS A 333 -31.75 -7.08 18.93
C LYS A 333 -32.10 -6.07 20.00
N ILE A 334 -31.17 -5.21 20.34
CA ILE A 334 -31.39 -4.08 21.24
C ILE A 334 -31.59 -2.83 20.38
N GLU A 335 -32.72 -2.18 20.50
CA GLU A 335 -32.99 -0.91 19.83
C GLU A 335 -31.98 0.14 20.24
N ASN A 336 -31.25 0.70 19.23
CA ASN A 336 -30.17 1.63 19.46
C ASN A 336 -30.14 2.76 18.41
N LYS A 337 -29.52 3.89 18.76
CA LYS A 337 -29.45 5.08 17.88
C LYS A 337 -28.90 4.81 16.50
N ASN A 338 -27.95 3.87 16.39
CA ASN A 338 -27.28 3.58 15.13
C ASN A 338 -27.97 2.47 14.34
N GLN A 339 -29.02 1.88 14.89
CA GLN A 339 -29.78 0.76 14.29
C GLN A 339 -28.88 -0.42 13.91
N VAL A 340 -27.76 -0.63 14.62
CA VAL A 340 -26.88 -1.77 14.38
C VAL A 340 -27.44 -3.03 15.01
N LEU A 341 -27.31 -4.16 14.30
CA LEU A 341 -27.80 -5.46 14.77
C LEU A 341 -27.14 -5.88 16.09
N PHE A 342 -25.85 -5.54 16.25
CA PHE A 342 -25.08 -5.92 17.42
C PHE A 342 -24.57 -4.68 18.16
N CYS A 343 -25.07 -4.46 19.37
CA CYS A 343 -24.56 -3.42 20.25
C CYS A 343 -24.43 -3.93 21.69
N GLN A 344 -23.81 -3.14 22.54
CA GLN A 344 -23.70 -3.42 23.97
C GLN A 344 -25.07 -3.21 24.68
N GLU A 345 -25.27 -3.77 25.85
CA GLU A 345 -26.48 -3.60 26.67
C GLU A 345 -26.81 -2.12 26.96
N ASN A 346 -25.77 -1.29 27.09
CA ASN A 346 -25.87 0.16 27.23
C ASN A 346 -26.13 0.90 25.92
N LYS A 347 -26.51 0.20 24.84
CA LYS A 347 -26.83 0.71 23.52
C LYS A 347 -25.65 1.36 22.78
N LYS A 348 -24.40 1.21 23.29
CA LYS A 348 -23.18 1.70 22.63
C LYS A 348 -22.66 0.69 21.63
N LEU A 349 -21.93 1.20 20.63
CA LEU A 349 -21.23 0.35 19.67
C LEU A 349 -20.19 -0.52 20.37
N TYR A 350 -20.05 -1.75 19.92
CA TYR A 350 -18.93 -2.59 20.35
C TYR A 350 -17.59 -2.00 19.92
N VAL A 351 -16.53 -2.37 20.64
CA VAL A 351 -15.15 -2.09 20.25
C VAL A 351 -14.50 -3.40 19.83
N ASP A 352 -13.74 -3.39 18.74
CA ASP A 352 -13.09 -4.59 18.18
C ASP A 352 -12.35 -5.43 19.24
N ASN A 353 -11.65 -4.75 20.16
CA ASN A 353 -10.90 -5.41 21.22
C ASN A 353 -11.79 -6.20 22.19
N THR A 354 -13.01 -5.75 22.43
CA THR A 354 -13.98 -6.45 23.30
C THR A 354 -14.35 -7.80 22.69
N ILE A 355 -14.67 -7.81 21.40
CA ILE A 355 -15.02 -9.04 20.70
C ILE A 355 -13.80 -9.97 20.58
N ASN A 356 -12.63 -9.41 20.28
CA ASN A 356 -11.41 -10.21 20.19
C ASN A 356 -11.05 -10.88 21.53
N SER A 357 -11.20 -10.17 22.65
CA SER A 357 -10.99 -10.72 23.99
C SER A 357 -12.01 -11.78 24.35
N ALA A 358 -13.29 -11.57 23.99
CA ALA A 358 -14.35 -12.55 24.17
C ALA A 358 -14.09 -13.81 23.33
N PHE A 359 -13.71 -13.65 22.07
CA PHE A 359 -13.38 -14.75 21.17
C PHE A 359 -12.23 -15.61 21.72
N LYS A 360 -11.16 -14.99 22.22
CA LYS A 360 -10.06 -15.72 22.86
C LYS A 360 -10.53 -16.58 24.05
N ARG A 361 -11.39 -16.02 24.90
CA ARG A 361 -11.94 -16.76 26.03
C ARG A 361 -12.84 -17.92 25.59
N ILE A 362 -13.65 -17.70 24.57
CA ILE A 362 -14.54 -18.74 24.00
C ILE A 362 -13.70 -19.85 23.41
N CYS A 363 -12.70 -19.56 22.59
CA CYS A 363 -11.79 -20.55 22.01
C CYS A 363 -11.07 -21.37 23.09
N LYS A 364 -10.57 -20.71 24.15
CA LYS A 364 -9.93 -21.42 25.28
C LYS A 364 -10.91 -22.39 25.96
N LYS A 365 -12.16 -21.98 26.15
CA LYS A 365 -13.22 -22.82 26.74
C LYS A 365 -13.62 -23.96 25.79
N ALA A 366 -13.57 -23.75 24.49
CA ALA A 366 -13.81 -24.78 23.48
C ALA A 366 -12.61 -25.74 23.30
N GLY A 367 -11.53 -25.58 24.08
CA GLY A 367 -10.34 -26.45 23.99
C GLY A 367 -9.43 -26.15 22.81
N ILE A 368 -9.47 -24.93 22.28
CA ILE A 368 -8.56 -24.44 21.22
C ILE A 368 -7.38 -23.76 21.88
N THR A 369 -6.18 -24.31 21.70
CA THR A 369 -4.95 -23.90 22.39
C THR A 369 -4.08 -22.94 21.58
N GLN A 370 -4.22 -22.93 20.26
CA GLN A 370 -3.45 -22.03 19.40
C GLN A 370 -3.81 -20.54 19.64
N PRO A 371 -2.86 -19.62 19.35
CA PRO A 371 -3.14 -18.18 19.44
C PRO A 371 -4.22 -17.77 18.46
N VAL A 372 -5.36 -17.25 18.96
CA VAL A 372 -6.51 -16.88 18.14
C VAL A 372 -6.76 -15.37 18.15
N ASN A 373 -7.34 -14.88 17.08
CA ASN A 373 -7.91 -13.54 16.95
C ASN A 373 -9.12 -13.56 16.00
N THR A 374 -9.98 -12.54 16.08
CA THR A 374 -11.21 -12.50 15.27
C THR A 374 -10.98 -12.54 13.76
N HIS A 375 -9.80 -12.13 13.27
CA HIS A 375 -9.49 -12.19 11.84
C HIS A 375 -9.29 -13.62 11.36
N MET A 376 -8.92 -14.53 12.27
CA MET A 376 -8.83 -15.97 12.01
C MET A 376 -10.16 -16.57 11.52
N LEU A 377 -11.31 -16.09 12.03
CA LEU A 377 -12.62 -16.54 11.54
C LEU A 377 -12.78 -16.34 10.03
N ARG A 378 -12.37 -15.17 9.57
CA ARG A 378 -12.35 -14.86 8.14
C ARG A 378 -11.34 -15.69 7.36
N HIS A 379 -10.17 -15.96 7.93
CA HIS A 379 -9.20 -16.86 7.32
C HIS A 379 -9.73 -18.30 7.23
N THR A 380 -10.41 -18.75 8.29
CA THR A 380 -11.06 -20.06 8.30
C THR A 380 -12.11 -20.17 7.19
N PHE A 381 -12.98 -19.17 7.04
CA PHE A 381 -13.94 -19.11 5.93
C PHE A 381 -13.27 -19.24 4.57
N ALA A 382 -12.23 -18.44 4.33
CA ALA A 382 -11.52 -18.47 3.06
C ALA A 382 -10.85 -19.84 2.81
N THR A 383 -10.26 -20.45 3.85
CA THR A 383 -9.68 -21.79 3.78
C THR A 383 -10.76 -22.82 3.42
N ARG A 384 -11.92 -22.78 4.08
CA ARG A 384 -13.07 -23.68 3.74
C ARG A 384 -13.53 -23.50 2.28
N CYS A 385 -13.61 -22.26 1.79
CA CYS A 385 -13.93 -22.00 0.39
C CYS A 385 -12.92 -22.64 -0.58
N ILE A 386 -11.62 -22.53 -0.26
CA ILE A 386 -10.56 -23.12 -1.08
C ILE A 386 -10.63 -24.66 -1.05
N GLU A 387 -10.83 -25.22 0.12
CA GLU A 387 -11.01 -26.68 0.31
C GLU A 387 -12.24 -27.23 -0.44
N ALA A 388 -13.30 -26.42 -0.51
CA ALA A 388 -14.51 -26.73 -1.26
C ALA A 388 -14.37 -26.47 -2.78
N GLY A 389 -13.22 -26.00 -3.26
CA GLY A 389 -12.98 -25.75 -4.69
C GLY A 389 -13.63 -24.47 -5.23
N VAL A 390 -13.96 -23.50 -4.38
CA VAL A 390 -14.50 -22.20 -4.82
C VAL A 390 -13.46 -21.46 -5.65
N ASP A 391 -13.89 -20.96 -6.80
CA ASP A 391 -13.06 -20.16 -7.70
C ASP A 391 -12.45 -18.94 -7.00
N LEU A 392 -11.18 -18.65 -7.32
CA LEU A 392 -10.42 -17.54 -6.74
C LEU A 392 -11.04 -16.16 -6.95
N ALA A 393 -11.63 -15.93 -8.13
CA ALA A 393 -12.26 -14.65 -8.43
C ALA A 393 -13.56 -14.49 -7.64
N VAL A 394 -14.28 -15.59 -7.43
CA VAL A 394 -15.47 -15.62 -6.56
C VAL A 394 -15.07 -15.38 -5.11
N LEU A 395 -14.05 -16.09 -4.61
CA LEU A 395 -13.53 -15.89 -3.26
C LEU A 395 -13.03 -14.45 -3.05
N GLN A 396 -12.34 -13.86 -4.01
CA GLN A 396 -11.91 -12.46 -3.95
C GLN A 396 -13.10 -11.52 -3.74
N LYS A 397 -14.18 -11.72 -4.50
CA LYS A 397 -15.42 -10.93 -4.40
C LYS A 397 -16.09 -11.10 -3.04
N LEU A 398 -16.27 -12.34 -2.59
CA LEU A 398 -16.85 -12.67 -1.27
C LEU A 398 -16.04 -12.01 -0.15
N MET A 399 -14.73 -12.10 -0.22
CA MET A 399 -13.82 -11.49 0.76
C MET A 399 -13.74 -9.95 0.63
N GLY A 400 -14.13 -9.36 -0.50
CA GLY A 400 -13.97 -7.91 -0.74
C GLY A 400 -12.51 -7.48 -0.74
N HIS A 401 -11.63 -8.28 -1.36
CA HIS A 401 -10.23 -7.94 -1.58
C HIS A 401 -10.09 -7.04 -2.80
N ALA A 402 -9.27 -5.99 -2.68
CA ALA A 402 -9.05 -5.03 -3.77
C ALA A 402 -8.30 -5.65 -4.96
N SER A 403 -7.49 -6.68 -4.72
CA SER A 403 -6.71 -7.40 -5.73
C SER A 403 -6.75 -8.90 -5.45
N ILE A 404 -6.79 -9.69 -6.50
CA ILE A 404 -6.64 -11.15 -6.44
C ILE A 404 -5.29 -11.54 -5.85
N THR A 405 -4.24 -10.74 -6.10
CA THR A 405 -2.91 -10.91 -5.52
C THR A 405 -2.94 -10.95 -3.99
N THR A 406 -3.83 -10.17 -3.36
CA THR A 406 -4.02 -10.22 -1.90
C THR A 406 -4.53 -11.58 -1.45
N THR A 407 -5.46 -12.18 -2.19
CA THR A 407 -5.99 -13.52 -1.89
C THR A 407 -4.92 -14.59 -2.10
N ILE A 408 -4.21 -14.53 -3.22
CA ILE A 408 -3.11 -15.46 -3.55
C ILE A 408 -1.99 -15.38 -2.50
N ASN A 409 -1.49 -14.17 -2.19
CA ASN A 409 -0.41 -14.01 -1.21
C ASN A 409 -0.79 -14.42 0.21
N THR A 410 -2.10 -14.39 0.52
CA THR A 410 -2.59 -14.76 1.85
C THR A 410 -2.80 -16.26 1.99
N TYR A 411 -3.16 -16.94 0.90
CA TYR A 411 -3.58 -18.35 0.91
C TYR A 411 -2.80 -19.21 -0.08
N GLY A 412 -1.66 -18.72 -0.59
CA GLY A 412 -0.89 -19.37 -1.66
C GLY A 412 -0.47 -20.80 -1.36
N ASP A 413 -0.05 -21.07 -0.12
CA ASP A 413 0.37 -22.42 0.29
C ASP A 413 -0.79 -23.41 0.30
N ILE A 414 -1.97 -22.96 0.76
CA ILE A 414 -3.19 -23.75 0.74
C ILE A 414 -3.59 -24.03 -0.71
N PHE A 415 -3.50 -23.03 -1.60
CA PHE A 415 -3.76 -23.21 -3.02
C PHE A 415 -2.80 -24.19 -3.69
N ASN A 416 -1.51 -24.15 -3.38
CA ASN A 416 -0.53 -25.06 -3.95
C ASN A 416 -0.84 -26.52 -3.61
N TYR A 417 -1.27 -26.79 -2.37
CA TYR A 417 -1.70 -28.13 -1.96
C TYR A 417 -2.93 -28.60 -2.77
N TYR A 418 -3.96 -27.74 -2.91
CA TYR A 418 -5.17 -28.11 -3.66
C TYR A 418 -4.93 -28.14 -5.17
N LYS A 419 -4.02 -27.34 -5.72
CA LYS A 419 -3.63 -27.37 -7.13
C LYS A 419 -3.10 -28.75 -7.54
N GLN A 420 -2.32 -29.41 -6.72
CA GLN A 420 -1.87 -30.78 -6.98
C GLN A 420 -3.05 -31.75 -7.08
N LYS A 421 -4.02 -31.61 -6.15
CA LYS A 421 -5.24 -32.43 -6.15
C LYS A 421 -6.13 -32.20 -7.38
N GLU A 422 -6.23 -30.95 -7.82
CA GLU A 422 -6.98 -30.58 -9.04
C GLU A 422 -6.27 -31.07 -10.32
N THR A 423 -4.94 -31.07 -10.35
CA THR A 423 -4.17 -31.63 -11.47
C THR A 423 -4.46 -33.11 -11.63
N GLN A 424 -4.67 -33.86 -10.54
CA GLN A 424 -5.05 -35.27 -10.61
C GLN A 424 -6.40 -35.48 -11.28
N LYS A 425 -7.39 -34.60 -11.07
CA LYS A 425 -8.68 -34.67 -11.76
C LYS A 425 -8.55 -34.55 -13.29
N VAL A 426 -7.64 -33.68 -13.75
CA VAL A 426 -7.33 -33.53 -15.19
C VAL A 426 -6.74 -34.83 -15.75
N ILE A 427 -5.81 -35.44 -15.01
CA ILE A 427 -5.20 -36.71 -15.40
C ILE A 427 -6.27 -37.81 -15.47
N ASP A 428 -7.17 -37.88 -14.50
CA ASP A 428 -8.23 -38.88 -14.44
C ASP A 428 -9.26 -38.66 -15.55
N TYR A 429 -9.60 -37.42 -15.89
CA TYR A 429 -10.44 -37.09 -17.05
C TYR A 429 -9.78 -37.55 -18.34
N LEU A 430 -8.54 -37.18 -18.59
CA LEU A 430 -7.82 -37.56 -19.81
C LEU A 430 -7.64 -39.10 -19.94
N LYS A 431 -7.53 -39.83 -18.84
CA LYS A 431 -7.50 -41.30 -18.86
C LYS A 431 -8.86 -41.90 -19.27
N ARG A 432 -9.96 -41.32 -18.78
CA ARG A 432 -11.31 -41.76 -19.14
C ARG A 432 -11.62 -41.55 -20.61
N GLU A 433 -11.24 -40.40 -21.18
CA GLU A 433 -11.45 -40.08 -22.59
C GLU A 433 -10.57 -40.89 -23.55
N ARG A 434 -9.54 -41.59 -23.04
CA ARG A 434 -8.66 -42.45 -23.82
C ARG A 434 -9.00 -43.95 -23.70
N ALA A 435 -9.89 -44.32 -22.79
CA ALA A 435 -10.38 -45.69 -22.60
C ALA A 435 -11.67 -45.92 -23.38
#